data_4b324a9ac821f177af9e12fc1d55c63c
#
_entry.id   4b324a9ac821f177af9e12fc1d55c63c
#
_cell.length_a   1.000
_cell.length_b   1.000
_cell.length_c   1.000
_cell.angle_alpha   90.00
_cell.angle_beta   90.00
_cell.angle_gamma   90.00
#
_symmetry.space_group_name_H-M   'P 1'
#
loop_
_entity.id
_entity.type
_entity.pdbx_description
1 polymer ?
#
loop_
_entity_poly.entity_id
_entity_poly.type
_entity_poly.pdbx_seq_one_letter_code
_entity_poly.pdbx_strand_id
1 'polypeptide(L)'
;MSYLGNAPKQNLNTMNSQQFNGDNSETNFTLSQTVGNTNEIEVFVGNVRQDPHSAYTVSGGTTLSFTAAPPTGTNNIYVVYIGKSLGESTPGENSIEFGMIKSINGGYENKATISSNITVDASDNMMVCGPASFTGTVVVNGTLTVV
;
A
#
# COMPACT_ATOMS: atom_id res chain seq x y z
N MET A 1 20.16 30.74 -6.36
CA MET A 1 19.95 29.61 -7.30
C MET A 1 18.59 29.01 -7.01
N SER A 2 17.74 28.93 -8.01
CA SER A 2 16.44 28.26 -7.85
C SER A 2 16.65 26.74 -7.83
N TYR A 3 16.07 26.05 -6.87
CA TYR A 3 16.10 24.59 -6.80
C TYR A 3 15.23 24.02 -7.93
N LEU A 4 15.87 23.35 -8.88
CA LEU A 4 15.22 22.73 -10.05
C LEU A 4 14.83 21.27 -9.79
N GLY A 5 14.27 20.99 -8.63
CA GLY A 5 13.79 19.67 -8.28
C GLY A 5 12.42 19.72 -7.64
N ASN A 6 11.71 18.59 -7.65
CA ASN A 6 10.47 18.45 -6.88
C ASN A 6 10.82 18.64 -5.40
N ALA A 7 10.11 19.53 -4.70
CA ALA A 7 10.30 19.68 -3.26
C ALA A 7 10.12 18.30 -2.59
N PRO A 8 11.04 17.88 -1.70
CA PRO A 8 10.88 16.62 -0.99
C PRO A 8 9.54 16.64 -0.25
N LYS A 9 8.63 15.72 -0.60
CA LYS A 9 7.43 15.53 0.20
C LYS A 9 7.86 14.93 1.53
N GLN A 10 7.81 15.70 2.59
CA GLN A 10 7.93 15.17 3.94
C GLN A 10 6.65 14.35 4.21
N ASN A 11 6.74 13.05 4.04
CA ASN A 11 5.75 12.12 4.56
C ASN A 11 6.04 11.92 6.06
N LEU A 12 5.66 12.91 6.87
CA LEU A 12 5.59 12.75 8.31
C LEU A 12 4.35 11.90 8.62
N ASN A 13 4.53 10.60 8.75
CA ASN A 13 3.50 9.75 9.36
C ASN A 13 3.44 10.09 10.84
N THR A 14 2.38 10.76 11.26
CA THR A 14 2.10 10.97 12.68
C THR A 14 1.87 9.62 13.34
N MET A 15 2.70 9.27 14.31
CA MET A 15 2.44 8.12 15.18
C MET A 15 1.18 8.45 15.99
N ASN A 16 0.16 7.62 15.85
CA ASN A 16 -1.12 7.80 16.51
C ASN A 16 -1.29 6.76 17.61
N SER A 17 -2.16 7.05 18.55
CA SER A 17 -2.68 6.09 19.51
C SER A 17 -4.18 5.89 19.28
N GLN A 18 -4.68 4.72 19.61
CA GLN A 18 -6.09 4.37 19.56
C GLN A 18 -6.50 3.74 20.88
N GLN A 19 -7.72 4.06 21.34
CA GLN A 19 -8.25 3.56 22.60
C GLN A 19 -9.49 2.68 22.36
N PHE A 20 -9.68 1.72 23.26
CA PHE A 20 -10.84 0.83 23.28
C PHE A 20 -11.32 0.62 24.72
N ASN A 21 -12.57 0.18 24.83
CA ASN A 21 -13.17 -0.24 26.07
C ASN A 21 -13.13 -1.76 26.19
N GLY A 22 -12.60 -2.27 27.27
CA GLY A 22 -12.74 -3.68 27.60
C GLY A 22 -14.13 -3.97 28.18
N ASP A 23 -14.66 -5.16 27.92
CA ASP A 23 -15.96 -5.61 28.43
C ASP A 23 -15.91 -6.98 29.12
N ASN A 24 -14.70 -7.54 29.28
CA ASN A 24 -14.44 -8.88 29.80
C ASN A 24 -15.01 -10.02 28.95
N SER A 25 -15.33 -9.75 27.67
CA SER A 25 -15.91 -10.71 26.73
C SER A 25 -15.25 -10.64 25.35
N GLU A 26 -15.12 -9.44 24.80
CA GLU A 26 -14.52 -9.21 23.49
C GLU A 26 -13.02 -9.38 23.52
N THR A 27 -12.50 -10.14 22.55
CA THR A 27 -11.07 -10.37 22.36
C THR A 27 -10.51 -9.73 21.08
N ASN A 28 -11.38 -9.34 20.12
CA ASN A 28 -10.98 -8.84 18.82
C ASN A 28 -11.33 -7.35 18.67
N PHE A 29 -10.34 -6.53 18.37
CA PHE A 29 -10.49 -5.09 18.21
C PHE A 29 -9.98 -4.64 16.85
N THR A 30 -10.68 -3.71 16.20
CA THR A 30 -10.28 -3.21 14.88
C THR A 30 -9.33 -2.02 15.01
N LEU A 31 -8.13 -2.17 14.48
CA LEU A 31 -7.14 -1.11 14.40
C LEU A 31 -7.51 -0.08 13.32
N SER A 32 -7.32 1.19 13.62
CA SER A 32 -7.55 2.31 12.69
C SER A 32 -6.46 2.45 11.63
N GLN A 33 -5.31 1.82 11.86
CA GLN A 33 -4.19 1.82 10.91
C GLN A 33 -3.77 0.37 10.63
N THR A 34 -3.43 0.11 9.37
CA THR A 34 -2.86 -1.18 8.98
C THR A 34 -1.42 -1.29 9.47
N VAL A 35 -1.09 -2.43 10.07
CA VAL A 35 0.26 -2.79 10.53
C VAL A 35 0.73 -4.07 9.83
N GLY A 36 2.01 -4.17 9.57
CA GLY A 36 2.59 -5.32 8.87
C GLY A 36 2.76 -6.55 9.76
N ASN A 37 2.97 -6.32 11.05
CA ASN A 37 3.12 -7.40 12.02
C ASN A 37 2.80 -6.92 13.45
N THR A 38 2.71 -7.89 14.38
CA THR A 38 2.37 -7.66 15.79
C THR A 38 3.36 -6.74 16.54
N ASN A 39 4.63 -6.68 16.09
CA ASN A 39 5.66 -5.86 16.75
C ASN A 39 5.64 -4.38 16.36
N GLU A 40 4.79 -3.98 15.42
CA GLU A 40 4.67 -2.58 14.99
C GLU A 40 3.75 -1.75 15.88
N ILE A 41 3.17 -2.38 16.90
CA ILE A 41 2.32 -1.73 17.89
C ILE A 41 2.74 -2.12 19.31
N GLU A 42 2.50 -1.22 20.25
CA GLU A 42 2.49 -1.52 21.67
C GLU A 42 1.05 -1.44 22.18
N VAL A 43 0.66 -2.46 22.93
CA VAL A 43 -0.68 -2.60 23.49
C VAL A 43 -0.61 -2.55 25.00
N PHE A 44 -1.47 -1.75 25.60
CA PHE A 44 -1.59 -1.60 27.05
C PHE A 44 -3.02 -1.89 27.48
N VAL A 45 -3.15 -2.61 28.59
CA VAL A 45 -4.43 -2.88 29.26
C VAL A 45 -4.30 -2.42 30.71
N GLY A 46 -5.14 -1.49 31.14
CA GLY A 46 -5.04 -0.91 32.49
C GLY A 46 -3.67 -0.28 32.77
N ASN A 47 -3.04 0.35 31.79
CA ASN A 47 -1.68 0.90 31.85
C ASN A 47 -0.55 -0.15 31.96
N VAL A 48 -0.85 -1.44 31.84
CA VAL A 48 0.15 -2.51 31.81
C VAL A 48 0.43 -2.91 30.38
N ARG A 49 1.68 -2.85 29.95
CA ARG A 49 2.11 -3.28 28.62
C ARG A 49 1.87 -4.77 28.46
N GLN A 50 1.27 -5.13 27.35
CA GLN A 50 1.03 -6.52 26.95
C GLN A 50 2.18 -7.04 26.11
N ASP A 51 2.50 -8.32 26.25
CA ASP A 51 3.58 -8.95 25.50
C ASP A 51 3.07 -9.40 24.11
N PRO A 52 3.70 -8.92 23.00
CA PRO A 52 3.32 -9.33 21.68
C PRO A 52 3.53 -10.84 21.48
N HIS A 53 2.67 -11.46 20.68
CA HIS A 53 2.62 -12.90 20.38
C HIS A 53 2.14 -13.80 21.54
N SER A 54 2.29 -13.40 22.79
CA SER A 54 1.79 -14.18 23.94
C SER A 54 0.46 -13.66 24.48
N ALA A 55 0.32 -12.35 24.67
CA ALA A 55 -0.90 -11.73 25.16
C ALA A 55 -1.84 -11.29 24.03
N TYR A 56 -1.28 -10.93 22.89
CA TYR A 56 -2.05 -10.53 21.71
C TYR A 56 -1.32 -10.86 20.41
N THR A 57 -2.07 -10.89 19.30
CA THR A 57 -1.58 -10.98 17.94
C THR A 57 -2.31 -9.99 17.04
N VAL A 58 -1.73 -9.69 15.87
CA VAL A 58 -2.42 -8.94 14.81
C VAL A 58 -2.54 -9.81 13.57
N SER A 59 -3.77 -9.92 13.05
CA SER A 59 -4.07 -10.66 11.83
C SER A 59 -4.69 -9.74 10.78
N GLY A 60 -4.43 -10.04 9.49
CA GLY A 60 -4.94 -9.24 8.38
C GLY A 60 -4.54 -7.76 8.42
N GLY A 61 -3.54 -7.41 9.23
CA GLY A 61 -3.03 -6.04 9.37
C GLY A 61 -3.92 -5.10 10.19
N THR A 62 -5.15 -5.45 10.49
CA THR A 62 -6.13 -4.56 11.16
C THR A 62 -6.89 -5.21 12.32
N THR A 63 -6.74 -6.51 12.54
CA THR A 63 -7.42 -7.19 13.64
C THR A 63 -6.45 -7.48 14.77
N LEU A 64 -6.59 -6.74 15.89
CA LEU A 64 -5.91 -7.02 17.14
C LEU A 64 -6.71 -8.07 17.90
N SER A 65 -6.10 -9.22 18.21
CA SER A 65 -6.73 -10.34 18.92
C SER A 65 -5.97 -10.62 20.21
N PHE A 66 -6.66 -10.49 21.35
CA PHE A 66 -6.13 -10.88 22.66
C PHE A 66 -6.32 -12.37 22.90
N THR A 67 -5.40 -13.00 23.64
CA THR A 67 -5.50 -14.40 24.08
C THR A 67 -6.55 -14.58 25.18
N ALA A 68 -6.84 -13.53 25.95
CA ALA A 68 -7.89 -13.48 26.95
C ALA A 68 -8.60 -12.12 26.89
N ALA A 69 -9.92 -12.09 27.12
CA ALA A 69 -10.70 -10.86 27.07
C ALA A 69 -10.19 -9.83 28.10
N PRO A 70 -9.88 -8.60 27.69
CA PRO A 70 -9.50 -7.52 28.60
C PRO A 70 -10.61 -7.19 29.60
N PRO A 71 -10.27 -6.83 30.85
CA PRO A 71 -11.26 -6.52 31.88
C PRO A 71 -12.13 -5.32 31.49
N THR A 72 -13.34 -5.27 32.03
CA THR A 72 -14.28 -4.17 31.80
C THR A 72 -13.66 -2.83 32.25
N GLY A 73 -13.75 -1.84 31.37
CA GLY A 73 -13.29 -0.47 31.66
C GLY A 73 -13.43 0.45 30.47
N THR A 74 -13.53 1.75 30.74
CA THR A 74 -13.60 2.78 29.70
C THR A 74 -12.18 3.23 29.35
N ASN A 75 -11.84 3.21 28.05
CA ASN A 75 -10.52 3.57 27.54
C ASN A 75 -9.36 2.87 28.25
N ASN A 76 -9.63 1.69 28.80
CA ASN A 76 -8.65 0.92 29.56
C ASN A 76 -7.71 0.09 28.69
N ILE A 77 -7.97 0.02 27.39
CA ILE A 77 -7.09 -0.55 26.37
C ILE A 77 -6.61 0.59 25.49
N TYR A 78 -5.31 0.70 25.28
CA TYR A 78 -4.80 1.60 24.25
C TYR A 78 -3.65 1.00 23.47
N VAL A 79 -3.59 1.35 22.20
CA VAL A 79 -2.60 0.89 21.24
C VAL A 79 -1.78 2.09 20.79
N VAL A 80 -0.46 1.95 20.83
CA VAL A 80 0.49 2.92 20.29
C VAL A 80 1.11 2.33 19.04
N TYR A 81 1.01 3.03 17.93
CA TYR A 81 1.65 2.63 16.67
C TYR A 81 3.09 3.11 16.68
N ILE A 82 4.06 2.19 16.75
CA ILE A 82 5.50 2.49 16.81
C ILE A 82 6.21 2.35 15.47
N GLY A 83 5.61 1.67 14.53
CA GLY A 83 6.08 1.53 13.17
C GLY A 83 4.93 1.56 12.17
N LYS A 84 5.23 1.92 10.94
CA LYS A 84 4.34 1.69 9.81
C LYS A 84 5.13 0.92 8.78
N SER A 85 4.72 -0.31 8.50
CA SER A 85 5.18 -0.99 7.32
C SER A 85 4.77 -0.16 6.11
N LEU A 86 5.75 0.35 5.39
CA LEU A 86 5.52 0.80 4.03
C LEU A 86 5.38 -0.48 3.21
N GLY A 87 4.16 -1.01 3.14
CA GLY A 87 3.87 -2.04 2.16
C GLY A 87 4.34 -1.54 0.79
N GLU A 88 4.98 -2.39 0.01
CA GLU A 88 5.22 -2.07 -1.39
C GLU A 88 3.86 -1.66 -1.98
N SER A 89 3.69 -0.36 -2.19
CA SER A 89 2.54 0.10 -2.93
C SER A 89 2.79 -0.27 -4.39
N THR A 90 2.32 -1.45 -4.79
CA THR A 90 2.10 -1.67 -6.21
C THR A 90 1.16 -0.55 -6.65
N PRO A 91 1.56 0.27 -7.62
CA PRO A 91 0.68 1.30 -8.15
C PRO A 91 -0.64 0.65 -8.54
N GLY A 92 -1.77 1.25 -8.16
CA GLY A 92 -3.08 0.77 -8.59
C GLY A 92 -3.15 0.71 -10.12
N GLU A 93 -4.03 -0.12 -10.65
CA GLU A 93 -4.28 -0.17 -12.08
C GLU A 93 -4.60 1.25 -12.60
N ASN A 94 -3.98 1.66 -13.69
CA ASN A 94 -4.05 3.00 -14.28
C ASN A 94 -3.56 4.17 -13.38
N SER A 95 -2.81 3.88 -12.31
CA SER A 95 -2.30 4.92 -11.40
C SER A 95 -0.92 5.46 -11.77
N ILE A 96 -0.25 4.88 -12.75
CA ILE A 96 1.06 5.35 -13.22
C ILE A 96 0.82 6.38 -14.32
N GLU A 97 0.99 7.64 -13.97
CA GLU A 97 0.98 8.70 -14.98
C GLU A 97 2.26 8.69 -15.82
N PHE A 98 2.17 9.17 -17.06
CA PHE A 98 3.28 9.23 -18.02
C PHE A 98 4.54 9.90 -17.43
N GLY A 99 4.39 10.91 -16.57
CA GLY A 99 5.49 11.58 -15.89
C GLY A 99 6.20 10.73 -14.82
N MET A 100 5.64 9.59 -14.42
CA MET A 100 6.25 8.65 -13.47
C MET A 100 7.12 7.59 -14.15
N ILE A 101 7.00 7.43 -15.46
CA ILE A 101 7.81 6.50 -16.23
C ILE A 101 9.17 7.14 -16.47
N LYS A 102 10.19 6.58 -15.85
CA LYS A 102 11.56 7.05 -16.06
C LYS A 102 11.99 6.74 -17.50
N SER A 103 12.27 7.76 -18.28
CA SER A 103 12.92 7.59 -19.57
C SER A 103 14.37 7.15 -19.38
N ILE A 104 14.79 6.09 -20.04
CA ILE A 104 16.18 5.62 -20.04
C ILE A 104 16.89 6.30 -21.21
N ASN A 105 17.94 7.08 -20.92
CA ASN A 105 18.73 7.80 -21.92
C ASN A 105 17.92 8.70 -22.88
N GLY A 106 16.81 9.27 -22.40
CA GLY A 106 15.98 10.18 -23.20
C GLY A 106 15.01 9.50 -24.16
N GLY A 107 14.83 8.19 -24.08
CA GLY A 107 13.90 7.41 -24.90
C GLY A 107 12.95 6.53 -24.09
N TYR A 108 11.91 6.04 -24.75
CA TYR A 108 11.02 5.01 -24.24
C TYR A 108 11.44 3.66 -24.80
N GLU A 109 11.42 2.63 -23.96
CA GLU A 109 11.81 1.27 -24.32
C GLU A 109 10.60 0.34 -24.20
N ASN A 110 10.34 -0.44 -25.25
CA ASN A 110 9.44 -1.59 -25.20
C ASN A 110 10.18 -2.86 -25.61
N LYS A 111 9.66 -4.02 -25.25
CA LYS A 111 10.23 -5.29 -25.66
C LYS A 111 10.15 -5.45 -27.18
N ALA A 112 11.20 -6.01 -27.80
CA ALA A 112 11.22 -6.33 -29.23
C ALA A 112 10.10 -7.32 -29.64
N THR A 113 9.64 -8.17 -28.70
CA THR A 113 8.51 -9.07 -28.89
C THR A 113 7.44 -8.78 -27.85
N ILE A 114 6.24 -8.49 -28.28
CA ILE A 114 5.06 -8.23 -27.46
C ILE A 114 4.11 -9.42 -27.63
N SER A 115 4.02 -10.27 -26.59
CA SER A 115 3.25 -11.51 -26.64
C SER A 115 1.85 -11.40 -26.01
N SER A 116 1.58 -10.31 -25.30
CA SER A 116 0.27 -10.06 -24.69
C SER A 116 -0.76 -9.67 -25.73
N ASN A 117 -2.03 -9.99 -25.47
CA ASN A 117 -3.14 -9.42 -26.22
C ASN A 117 -3.30 -7.94 -25.86
N ILE A 118 -3.47 -7.10 -26.84
CA ILE A 118 -3.59 -5.66 -26.68
C ILE A 118 -4.88 -5.19 -27.32
N THR A 119 -5.62 -4.32 -26.62
CA THR A 119 -6.73 -3.57 -27.18
C THR A 119 -6.42 -2.08 -27.04
N VAL A 120 -6.44 -1.36 -28.14
CA VAL A 120 -6.40 0.11 -28.15
C VAL A 120 -7.83 0.59 -28.36
N ASP A 121 -8.43 1.17 -27.32
CA ASP A 121 -9.82 1.62 -27.37
C ASP A 121 -9.99 2.85 -28.27
N ALA A 122 -11.22 3.16 -28.67
CA ALA A 122 -11.52 4.23 -29.62
C ALA A 122 -11.06 5.63 -29.14
N SER A 123 -10.97 5.84 -27.84
CA SER A 123 -10.48 7.08 -27.21
C SER A 123 -8.98 7.11 -27.00
N ASP A 124 -8.28 6.00 -27.23
CA ASP A 124 -6.88 5.82 -26.84
C ASP A 124 -5.93 5.85 -28.04
N ASN A 125 -4.69 6.23 -27.74
CA ASN A 125 -3.58 6.19 -28.70
C ASN A 125 -2.45 5.38 -28.09
N MET A 126 -1.91 4.44 -28.84
CA MET A 126 -0.75 3.65 -28.46
C MET A 126 0.43 3.95 -29.39
N MET A 127 1.60 4.13 -28.79
CA MET A 127 2.87 4.28 -29.52
C MET A 127 3.80 3.12 -29.17
N VAL A 128 4.39 2.50 -30.17
CA VAL A 128 5.37 1.42 -30.03
C VAL A 128 6.65 1.80 -30.76
N CYS A 129 7.78 1.67 -30.10
CA CYS A 129 9.09 1.86 -30.73
C CYS A 129 9.46 0.61 -31.53
N GLY A 130 9.73 0.78 -32.82
CA GLY A 130 10.05 -0.31 -33.75
C GLY A 130 11.55 -0.63 -33.81
N PRO A 131 11.93 -1.77 -34.43
CA PRO A 131 11.04 -2.84 -34.89
C PRO A 131 10.49 -3.68 -33.75
N ALA A 132 9.17 -3.89 -33.72
CA ALA A 132 8.49 -4.72 -32.74
C ALA A 132 7.71 -5.85 -33.42
N SER A 133 7.75 -7.04 -32.84
CA SER A 133 7.00 -8.20 -33.26
C SER A 133 5.83 -8.46 -32.30
N PHE A 134 4.60 -8.49 -32.81
CA PHE A 134 3.42 -8.86 -32.04
C PHE A 134 3.10 -10.33 -32.29
N THR A 135 3.10 -11.15 -31.24
CA THR A 135 2.72 -12.56 -31.30
C THR A 135 1.36 -12.82 -30.66
N GLY A 136 0.82 -11.85 -29.94
CA GLY A 136 -0.55 -11.83 -29.42
C GLY A 136 -1.55 -11.19 -30.40
N THR A 137 -2.82 -11.18 -30.03
CA THR A 137 -3.88 -10.49 -30.77
C THR A 137 -3.84 -8.99 -30.47
N VAL A 138 -3.83 -8.18 -31.55
CA VAL A 138 -3.93 -6.72 -31.44
C VAL A 138 -5.26 -6.26 -32.03
N VAL A 139 -6.08 -5.64 -31.19
CA VAL A 139 -7.35 -5.00 -31.58
C VAL A 139 -7.16 -3.50 -31.50
N VAL A 140 -7.31 -2.80 -32.60
CA VAL A 140 -7.13 -1.35 -32.66
C VAL A 140 -8.46 -0.70 -33.05
N ASN A 141 -9.14 -0.11 -32.07
CA ASN A 141 -10.32 0.73 -32.25
C ASN A 141 -9.95 2.21 -32.24
N GLY A 142 -8.78 2.57 -31.68
CA GLY A 142 -8.19 3.90 -31.65
C GLY A 142 -7.04 4.06 -32.63
N THR A 143 -5.89 4.59 -32.15
CA THR A 143 -4.70 4.81 -32.99
C THR A 143 -3.52 4.00 -32.47
N LEU A 144 -2.85 3.27 -33.36
CA LEU A 144 -1.56 2.62 -33.05
C LEU A 144 -0.49 3.21 -33.99
N THR A 145 0.56 3.75 -33.41
CA THR A 145 1.72 4.30 -34.11
C THR A 145 2.97 3.50 -33.78
N VAL A 146 3.66 3.02 -34.79
CA VAL A 146 4.98 2.39 -34.66
C VAL A 146 6.02 3.36 -35.23
N VAL A 147 7.03 3.70 -34.38
CA VAL A 147 8.06 4.69 -34.73
C VAL A 147 9.45 4.10 -34.63
#